data_604e2c0cbe5fedf0d16713b6574cc255
#
_entry.id   604e2c0cbe5fedf0d16713b6574cc255
#
_cell.length_a   1.000
_cell.length_b   1.000
_cell.length_c   1.000
_cell.angle_alpha   90.00
_cell.angle_beta   90.00
_cell.angle_gamma   90.00
#
_symmetry.space_group_name_H-M   'P 1'
#
loop_
_entity.id
_entity.type
_entity.pdbx_description
1 polymer ?
#
loop_
_entity_poly.entity_id
_entity_poly.type
_entity_poly.pdbx_seq_one_letter_code
_entity_poly.pdbx_strand_id
1 'polypeptide(L)'
;EAAVHVFGEHGYAGATTDAIAREAGVSQAYVVRTFGSKESLYSEAAAYTFDAVREAFRSAPVPPGASSEQIRCALGDAYLELVADRSKLLMTMSLYTMGAHPVFGPLAREGFDSIYRVLRHERGLAADEAALFLARGMLINTVLGLRLWEGEGRENASELLSFLLDEDAEHVLAAAAAPRPEL
;
A
#
# COMPACT_ATOMS: atom_id res chain seq x y z
N GLU A 1 -1.32 7.50 -11.08
CA GLU A 1 -2.14 7.74 -9.87
C GLU A 1 -3.60 7.39 -10.11
N ALA A 2 -4.31 8.00 -11.07
CA ALA A 2 -5.72 7.71 -11.36
C ALA A 2 -6.02 6.21 -11.52
N ALA A 3 -5.14 5.46 -12.18
CA ALA A 3 -5.30 4.01 -12.32
C ALA A 3 -5.16 3.28 -10.96
N VAL A 4 -4.24 3.71 -10.10
CA VAL A 4 -4.10 3.17 -8.73
C VAL A 4 -5.37 3.40 -7.93
N HIS A 5 -5.95 4.60 -8.02
CA HIS A 5 -7.22 4.94 -7.35
C HIS A 5 -8.36 4.04 -7.83
N VAL A 6 -8.62 3.99 -9.14
CA VAL A 6 -9.74 3.22 -9.68
C VAL A 6 -9.56 1.70 -9.48
N PHE A 7 -8.34 1.17 -9.63
CA PHE A 7 -8.07 -0.24 -9.37
C PHE A 7 -8.12 -0.58 -7.87
N GLY A 8 -7.66 0.30 -7.01
CA GLY A 8 -7.74 0.11 -5.57
C GLY A 8 -9.19 0.02 -5.10
N GLU A 9 -10.03 0.96 -5.52
CA GLU A 9 -11.44 1.03 -5.07
C GLU A 9 -12.34 -0.04 -5.70
N HIS A 10 -12.13 -0.39 -6.96
CA HIS A 10 -13.04 -1.28 -7.71
C HIS A 10 -12.45 -2.66 -8.03
N GLY A 11 -11.20 -2.89 -7.69
CA GLY A 11 -10.46 -4.08 -8.08
C GLY A 11 -10.22 -4.18 -9.58
N TYR A 12 -9.41 -5.17 -10.00
CA TYR A 12 -9.13 -5.39 -11.42
C TYR A 12 -10.40 -5.66 -12.23
N ALA A 13 -11.32 -6.48 -11.72
CA ALA A 13 -12.53 -6.86 -12.46
C ALA A 13 -13.49 -5.67 -12.65
N GLY A 14 -13.72 -4.88 -11.59
CA GLY A 14 -14.70 -3.80 -11.60
C GLY A 14 -14.21 -2.50 -12.27
N ALA A 15 -12.91 -2.26 -12.31
CA ALA A 15 -12.34 -1.08 -12.96
C ALA A 15 -12.50 -1.12 -14.50
N THR A 16 -12.66 0.05 -15.13
CA THR A 16 -12.68 0.21 -16.58
C THR A 16 -11.69 1.27 -17.03
N THR A 17 -11.19 1.17 -18.27
CA THR A 17 -10.32 2.21 -18.85
C THR A 17 -11.05 3.55 -19.02
N ASP A 18 -12.39 3.53 -19.15
CA ASP A 18 -13.21 4.73 -19.19
C ASP A 18 -13.26 5.43 -17.82
N ALA A 19 -13.47 4.67 -16.74
CA ALA A 19 -13.43 5.22 -15.38
C ALA A 19 -12.05 5.82 -15.06
N ILE A 20 -10.97 5.13 -15.45
CA ILE A 20 -9.60 5.62 -15.25
C ILE A 20 -9.33 6.89 -16.07
N ALA A 21 -9.83 6.94 -17.30
CA ALA A 21 -9.69 8.13 -18.15
C ALA A 21 -10.42 9.34 -17.55
N ARG A 22 -11.63 9.13 -17.03
CA ARG A 22 -12.44 10.16 -16.36
C ARG A 22 -11.72 10.68 -15.11
N GLU A 23 -11.22 9.78 -14.28
CA GLU A 23 -10.45 10.11 -13.08
C GLU A 23 -9.17 10.89 -13.41
N ALA A 24 -8.52 10.55 -14.52
CA ALA A 24 -7.31 11.23 -14.98
C ALA A 24 -7.56 12.55 -15.75
N GLY A 25 -8.83 12.90 -16.03
CA GLY A 25 -9.17 14.07 -16.83
C GLY A 25 -8.75 13.98 -18.31
N VAL A 26 -8.67 12.76 -18.85
CA VAL A 26 -8.27 12.51 -20.25
C VAL A 26 -9.31 11.67 -20.99
N SER A 27 -9.15 11.52 -22.31
CA SER A 27 -10.04 10.63 -23.07
C SER A 27 -9.68 9.17 -22.90
N GLN A 28 -10.69 8.26 -22.96
CA GLN A 28 -10.45 6.82 -22.97
C GLN A 28 -9.53 6.39 -24.13
N ALA A 29 -9.69 7.01 -25.30
CA ALA A 29 -8.82 6.76 -26.46
C ALA A 29 -7.34 7.07 -26.18
N TYR A 30 -7.07 8.10 -25.38
CA TYR A 30 -5.72 8.41 -24.93
C TYR A 30 -5.16 7.31 -24.04
N VAL A 31 -5.93 6.84 -23.06
CA VAL A 31 -5.53 5.76 -22.13
C VAL A 31 -5.23 4.48 -22.93
N VAL A 32 -6.15 4.07 -23.83
CA VAL A 32 -5.98 2.84 -24.63
C VAL A 32 -4.78 2.97 -25.58
N ARG A 33 -4.57 4.12 -26.18
CA ARG A 33 -3.40 4.35 -27.07
C ARG A 33 -2.08 4.29 -26.29
N THR A 34 -2.06 4.79 -25.05
CA THR A 34 -0.85 4.89 -24.23
C THR A 34 -0.47 3.54 -23.61
N PHE A 35 -1.44 2.82 -23.08
CA PHE A 35 -1.20 1.60 -22.31
C PHE A 35 -1.58 0.32 -23.06
N GLY A 36 -2.29 0.40 -24.17
CA GLY A 36 -2.71 -0.73 -24.98
C GLY A 36 -3.90 -1.49 -24.42
N SER A 37 -3.81 -2.00 -23.21
CA SER A 37 -4.83 -2.83 -22.58
C SER A 37 -5.04 -2.48 -21.11
N LYS A 38 -6.19 -2.88 -20.56
CA LYS A 38 -6.45 -2.80 -19.10
C LYS A 38 -5.44 -3.63 -18.30
N GLU A 39 -5.01 -4.78 -18.84
CA GLU A 39 -4.01 -5.64 -18.21
C GLU A 39 -2.65 -4.94 -18.12
N SER A 40 -2.21 -4.30 -19.20
CA SER A 40 -0.97 -3.52 -19.21
C SER A 40 -1.06 -2.33 -18.25
N LEU A 41 -2.17 -1.60 -18.26
CA LEU A 41 -2.40 -0.48 -17.35
C LEU A 41 -2.40 -0.92 -15.87
N TYR A 42 -2.99 -2.09 -15.56
CA TYR A 42 -2.93 -2.64 -14.20
C TYR A 42 -1.50 -3.01 -13.80
N SER A 43 -0.73 -3.59 -14.72
CA SER A 43 0.68 -3.94 -14.48
C SER A 43 1.53 -2.69 -14.19
N GLU A 44 1.31 -1.61 -14.91
CA GLU A 44 1.97 -0.32 -14.67
C GLU A 44 1.55 0.30 -13.33
N ALA A 45 0.26 0.24 -12.99
CA ALA A 45 -0.25 0.71 -11.70
C ALA A 45 0.33 -0.10 -10.53
N ALA A 46 0.47 -1.43 -10.71
CA ALA A 46 1.09 -2.31 -9.74
C ALA A 46 2.58 -2.00 -9.53
N ALA A 47 3.32 -1.84 -10.62
CA ALA A 47 4.73 -1.46 -10.58
C ALA A 47 4.92 -0.12 -9.86
N TYR A 48 4.13 0.90 -10.21
CA TYR A 48 4.12 2.20 -9.57
C TYR A 48 3.85 2.10 -8.05
N THR A 49 2.90 1.25 -7.63
CA THR A 49 2.58 1.05 -6.21
C THR A 49 3.73 0.40 -5.45
N PHE A 50 4.36 -0.64 -6.00
CA PHE A 50 5.54 -1.24 -5.39
C PHE A 50 6.74 -0.29 -5.37
N ASP A 51 6.92 0.53 -6.41
CA ASP A 51 7.96 1.57 -6.42
C ASP A 51 7.75 2.59 -5.31
N ALA A 52 6.50 3.03 -5.09
CA ALA A 52 6.18 3.96 -4.02
C ALA A 52 6.50 3.38 -2.63
N VAL A 53 6.20 2.09 -2.39
CA VAL A 53 6.57 1.43 -1.12
C VAL A 53 8.09 1.34 -0.95
N ARG A 54 8.80 0.94 -2.00
CA ARG A 54 10.27 0.87 -1.95
C ARG A 54 10.90 2.24 -1.68
N GLU A 55 10.40 3.27 -2.35
CA GLU A 55 10.92 4.63 -2.18
C GLU A 55 10.61 5.17 -0.79
N ALA A 56 9.43 4.94 -0.25
CA ALA A 56 9.11 5.29 1.13
C ALA A 56 10.13 4.68 2.12
N PHE A 57 10.47 3.40 1.94
CA PHE A 57 11.47 2.77 2.80
C PHE A 57 12.89 3.27 2.56
N ARG A 58 13.27 3.62 1.31
CA ARG A 58 14.60 4.16 1.00
C ARG A 58 14.79 5.56 1.53
N SER A 59 13.75 6.39 1.41
CA SER A 59 13.79 7.80 1.84
C SER A 59 13.51 8.01 3.32
N ALA A 60 13.08 6.98 4.06
CA ALA A 60 12.82 7.07 5.49
C ALA A 60 14.04 7.65 6.24
N PRO A 61 13.86 8.72 7.05
CA PRO A 61 14.96 9.42 7.69
C PRO A 61 15.55 8.60 8.84
N VAL A 62 16.65 7.91 8.59
CA VAL A 62 17.36 7.10 9.60
C VAL A 62 18.70 7.75 9.92
N PRO A 63 18.95 8.11 11.19
CA PRO A 63 20.23 8.69 11.60
C PRO A 63 21.40 7.72 11.41
N PRO A 64 22.62 8.21 11.17
CA PRO A 64 23.80 7.36 11.16
C PRO A 64 23.98 6.64 12.51
N GLY A 65 24.18 5.31 12.46
CA GLY A 65 24.36 4.50 13.66
C GLY A 65 23.07 4.19 14.43
N ALA A 66 21.90 4.40 13.82
CA ALA A 66 20.61 4.05 14.41
C ALA A 66 20.52 2.56 14.77
N SER A 67 19.85 2.27 15.89
CA SER A 67 19.50 0.89 16.26
C SER A 67 18.47 0.30 15.30
N SER A 68 18.36 -1.03 15.25
CA SER A 68 17.31 -1.71 14.48
C SER A 68 15.90 -1.24 14.84
N GLU A 69 15.67 -0.90 16.09
CA GLU A 69 14.38 -0.35 16.55
C GLU A 69 14.10 1.02 15.93
N GLN A 70 15.06 1.94 15.98
CA GLN A 70 14.94 3.26 15.35
C GLN A 70 14.73 3.15 13.83
N ILE A 71 15.41 2.19 13.19
CA ILE A 71 15.21 1.91 11.77
C ILE A 71 13.77 1.46 11.53
N ARG A 72 13.26 0.49 12.31
CA ARG A 72 11.88 -0.01 12.15
C ARG A 72 10.84 1.07 12.40
N CYS A 73 11.03 1.94 13.40
CA CYS A 73 10.12 3.08 13.63
C CYS A 73 10.09 3.99 12.39
N ALA A 74 11.24 4.48 11.92
CA ALA A 74 11.30 5.37 10.76
C ALA A 74 10.69 4.75 9.48
N LEU A 75 10.88 3.43 9.28
CA LEU A 75 10.25 2.70 8.17
C LEU A 75 8.74 2.58 8.36
N GLY A 76 8.28 2.38 9.59
CA GLY A 76 6.86 2.33 9.96
C GLY A 76 6.17 3.64 9.66
N ASP A 77 6.72 4.76 10.13
CA ASP A 77 6.20 6.11 9.91
C ASP A 77 6.07 6.41 8.40
N ALA A 78 7.14 6.14 7.64
CA ALA A 78 7.15 6.34 6.19
C ALA A 78 6.09 5.46 5.48
N TYR A 79 5.85 4.26 5.97
CA TYR A 79 4.80 3.40 5.43
C TYR A 79 3.40 3.90 5.79
N LEU A 80 3.19 4.33 7.02
CA LEU A 80 1.90 4.88 7.46
C LEU A 80 1.52 6.13 6.67
N GLU A 81 2.48 7.03 6.41
CA GLU A 81 2.29 8.18 5.55
C GLU A 81 1.88 7.78 4.11
N LEU A 82 2.52 6.74 3.56
CA LEU A 82 2.19 6.22 2.23
C LEU A 82 0.76 5.67 2.16
N VAL A 83 0.35 4.87 3.15
CA VAL A 83 -0.96 4.17 3.16
C VAL A 83 -2.09 5.05 3.70
N ALA A 84 -1.80 6.26 4.18
CA ALA A 84 -2.80 7.30 4.39
C ALA A 84 -3.54 7.62 3.07
N ASP A 85 -2.87 7.50 1.92
CA ASP A 85 -3.52 7.36 0.63
C ASP A 85 -4.16 5.96 0.52
N ARG A 86 -5.47 5.90 0.82
CA ARG A 86 -6.24 4.65 0.80
C ARG A 86 -6.14 3.90 -0.53
N SER A 87 -5.97 4.61 -1.64
CA SER A 87 -5.86 3.98 -2.97
C SER A 87 -4.61 3.10 -3.08
N LYS A 88 -3.49 3.57 -2.54
CA LYS A 88 -2.24 2.79 -2.49
C LYS A 88 -2.36 1.59 -1.56
N LEU A 89 -3.01 1.77 -0.40
CA LEU A 89 -3.32 0.67 0.51
C LEU A 89 -4.12 -0.43 -0.19
N LEU A 90 -5.26 -0.07 -0.80
CA LEU A 90 -6.15 -1.03 -1.44
C LEU A 90 -5.51 -1.69 -2.67
N MET A 91 -4.75 -0.92 -3.46
CA MET A 91 -3.99 -1.48 -4.59
C MET A 91 -2.96 -2.50 -4.11
N THR A 92 -2.19 -2.20 -3.06
CA THR A 92 -1.23 -3.13 -2.46
C THR A 92 -1.92 -4.42 -1.98
N MET A 93 -3.05 -4.30 -1.27
CA MET A 93 -3.81 -5.46 -0.81
C MET A 93 -4.35 -6.30 -1.97
N SER A 94 -4.85 -5.66 -3.04
CA SER A 94 -5.35 -6.36 -4.21
C SER A 94 -4.26 -7.19 -4.89
N LEU A 95 -3.03 -6.69 -4.96
CA LEU A 95 -1.89 -7.40 -5.54
C LEU A 95 -1.55 -8.69 -4.80
N TYR A 96 -1.66 -8.70 -3.46
CA TYR A 96 -1.40 -9.91 -2.68
C TYR A 96 -2.37 -11.05 -2.99
N THR A 97 -3.58 -10.75 -3.46
CA THR A 97 -4.56 -11.78 -3.85
C THR A 97 -4.36 -12.30 -5.28
N MET A 98 -3.48 -11.65 -6.07
CA MET A 98 -3.27 -11.98 -7.48
C MET A 98 -2.20 -13.06 -7.71
N GLY A 99 -1.71 -13.73 -6.67
CA GLY A 99 -0.60 -14.69 -6.76
C GLY A 99 -0.79 -15.84 -7.77
N ALA A 100 -2.03 -16.27 -8.02
CA ALA A 100 -2.37 -17.30 -9.00
C ALA A 100 -2.60 -16.75 -10.43
N HIS A 101 -2.71 -15.42 -10.60
CA HIS A 101 -2.95 -14.83 -11.92
C HIS A 101 -1.72 -14.99 -12.82
N PRO A 102 -1.86 -15.46 -14.09
CA PRO A 102 -0.70 -15.77 -14.92
C PRO A 102 0.20 -14.56 -15.20
N VAL A 103 -0.34 -13.37 -15.33
CA VAL A 103 0.40 -12.14 -15.60
C VAL A 103 0.75 -11.41 -14.30
N PHE A 104 -0.21 -11.21 -13.40
CA PHE A 104 -0.02 -10.41 -12.20
C PHE A 104 0.67 -11.17 -11.06
N GLY A 105 0.58 -12.51 -11.04
CA GLY A 105 1.21 -13.32 -9.99
C GLY A 105 2.73 -13.18 -9.96
N PRO A 106 3.45 -13.30 -11.09
CA PRO A 106 4.88 -13.01 -11.15
C PRO A 106 5.22 -11.60 -10.68
N LEU A 107 4.47 -10.60 -11.13
CA LEU A 107 4.65 -9.19 -10.75
C LEU A 107 4.45 -8.97 -9.24
N ALA A 108 3.41 -9.56 -8.65
CA ALA A 108 3.15 -9.46 -7.23
C ALA A 108 4.26 -10.09 -6.38
N ARG A 109 4.75 -11.26 -6.78
CA ARG A 109 5.88 -11.93 -6.10
C ARG A 109 7.16 -11.14 -6.18
N GLU A 110 7.53 -10.65 -7.38
CA GLU A 110 8.72 -9.83 -7.57
C GLU A 110 8.62 -8.51 -6.80
N GLY A 111 7.44 -7.88 -6.82
CA GLY A 111 7.17 -6.65 -6.06
C GLY A 111 7.39 -6.87 -4.56
N PHE A 112 6.81 -7.93 -4.00
CA PHE A 112 6.97 -8.25 -2.57
C PHE A 112 8.43 -8.60 -2.23
N ASP A 113 9.10 -9.42 -3.04
CA ASP A 113 10.51 -9.76 -2.84
C ASP A 113 11.41 -8.51 -2.91
N SER A 114 11.12 -7.60 -3.82
CA SER A 114 11.87 -6.34 -3.93
C SER A 114 11.75 -5.45 -2.68
N ILE A 115 10.58 -5.41 -2.04
CA ILE A 115 10.37 -4.74 -0.75
C ILE A 115 11.21 -5.42 0.33
N TYR A 116 11.17 -6.75 0.41
CA TYR A 116 11.97 -7.50 1.37
C TYR A 116 13.47 -7.24 1.18
N ARG A 117 13.95 -7.17 -0.08
CA ARG A 117 15.35 -6.83 -0.38
C ARG A 117 15.74 -5.43 0.11
N VAL A 118 14.88 -4.44 -0.01
CA VAL A 118 15.12 -3.09 0.55
C VAL A 118 15.31 -3.17 2.07
N LEU A 119 14.40 -3.82 2.78
CA LEU A 119 14.48 -3.98 4.24
C LEU A 119 15.77 -4.68 4.67
N ARG A 120 16.14 -5.75 3.99
CA ARG A 120 17.29 -6.60 4.34
C ARG A 120 18.64 -6.01 3.95
N HIS A 121 18.75 -5.52 2.72
CA HIS A 121 20.06 -5.20 2.14
C HIS A 121 20.34 -3.70 2.06
N GLU A 122 19.33 -2.88 1.94
CA GLU A 122 19.49 -1.42 1.88
C GLU A 122 19.32 -0.79 3.27
N ARG A 123 18.37 -1.29 4.08
CA ARG A 123 18.11 -0.78 5.45
C ARG A 123 18.74 -1.60 6.57
N GLY A 124 19.33 -2.75 6.25
CA GLY A 124 20.18 -3.53 7.15
C GLY A 124 19.46 -4.32 8.25
N LEU A 125 18.14 -4.53 8.15
CA LEU A 125 17.41 -5.33 9.14
C LEU A 125 17.85 -6.80 9.10
N ALA A 126 17.89 -7.47 10.25
CA ALA A 126 18.06 -8.92 10.32
C ALA A 126 16.83 -9.64 9.72
N ALA A 127 16.96 -10.93 9.35
CA ALA A 127 15.89 -11.63 8.63
C ALA A 127 14.60 -11.74 9.44
N ASP A 128 14.70 -12.01 10.73
CA ASP A 128 13.61 -12.07 11.68
C ASP A 128 12.98 -10.69 11.91
N GLU A 129 13.79 -9.63 12.01
CA GLU A 129 13.32 -8.25 12.14
C GLU A 129 12.52 -7.81 10.90
N ALA A 130 13.03 -8.10 9.69
CA ALA A 130 12.33 -7.80 8.45
C ALA A 130 11.01 -8.60 8.32
N ALA A 131 11.01 -9.87 8.74
CA ALA A 131 9.80 -10.70 8.74
C ALA A 131 8.74 -10.15 9.71
N LEU A 132 9.14 -9.79 10.93
CA LEU A 132 8.24 -9.18 11.91
C LEU A 132 7.72 -7.81 11.46
N PHE A 133 8.56 -6.99 10.85
CA PHE A 133 8.15 -5.71 10.27
C PHE A 133 7.09 -5.89 9.18
N LEU A 134 7.29 -6.84 8.26
CA LEU A 134 6.30 -7.16 7.24
C LEU A 134 5.00 -7.72 7.83
N ALA A 135 5.09 -8.60 8.83
CA ALA A 135 3.91 -9.14 9.52
C ALA A 135 3.08 -8.03 10.19
N ARG A 136 3.75 -7.08 10.87
CA ARG A 136 3.09 -5.90 11.47
C ARG A 136 2.43 -5.04 10.39
N GLY A 137 3.13 -4.74 9.30
CA GLY A 137 2.59 -3.98 8.17
C GLY A 137 1.39 -4.66 7.51
N MET A 138 1.41 -5.98 7.34
CA MET A 138 0.27 -6.74 6.82
C MET A 138 -0.95 -6.66 7.74
N LEU A 139 -0.75 -6.70 9.06
CA LEU A 139 -1.83 -6.56 10.02
C LEU A 139 -2.40 -5.12 10.00
N ILE A 140 -1.55 -4.10 9.92
CA ILE A 140 -1.98 -2.70 9.73
C ILE A 140 -2.83 -2.59 8.45
N ASN A 141 -2.38 -3.12 7.33
CA ASN A 141 -3.13 -3.12 6.08
C ASN A 141 -4.52 -3.76 6.24
N THR A 142 -4.60 -4.87 6.97
CA THR A 142 -5.85 -5.57 7.25
C THR A 142 -6.79 -4.69 8.07
N VAL A 143 -6.30 -4.09 9.14
CA VAL A 143 -7.09 -3.21 10.03
C VAL A 143 -7.61 -2.00 9.25
N LEU A 144 -6.74 -1.33 8.48
CA LEU A 144 -7.09 -0.16 7.68
C LEU A 144 -8.01 -0.54 6.51
N GLY A 145 -7.74 -1.64 5.84
CA GLY A 145 -8.54 -2.12 4.69
C GLY A 145 -9.96 -2.50 5.09
N LEU A 146 -10.12 -3.21 6.22
CA LEU A 146 -11.40 -3.59 6.78
C LEU A 146 -12.13 -2.44 7.49
N ARG A 147 -11.48 -1.31 7.75
CA ARG A 147 -12.02 -0.18 8.52
C ARG A 147 -12.54 -0.65 9.89
N LEU A 148 -11.72 -1.43 10.61
CA LEU A 148 -12.13 -2.09 11.86
C LEU A 148 -12.58 -1.12 12.97
N TRP A 149 -12.36 0.17 12.83
CA TRP A 149 -12.86 1.20 13.75
C TRP A 149 -14.32 1.60 13.49
N GLU A 150 -14.94 1.09 12.41
CA GLU A 150 -16.35 1.32 12.11
C GLU A 150 -17.22 0.18 12.65
N GLY A 151 -18.41 0.50 13.15
CA GLY A 151 -19.37 -0.50 13.60
C GLY A 151 -19.27 -0.93 15.07
N GLU A 152 -19.90 -2.05 15.38
CA GLU A 152 -19.85 -2.70 16.69
C GLU A 152 -18.51 -3.44 16.85
N GLY A 153 -17.89 -3.38 18.04
CA GLY A 153 -16.59 -4.02 18.31
C GLY A 153 -15.39 -3.08 18.24
N ARG A 154 -15.61 -1.77 18.25
CA ARG A 154 -14.56 -0.74 18.27
C ARG A 154 -13.50 -0.94 19.35
N GLU A 155 -13.88 -1.51 20.50
CA GLU A 155 -12.97 -1.72 21.63
C GLU A 155 -11.82 -2.65 21.26
N ASN A 156 -12.12 -3.77 20.59
CA ASN A 156 -11.11 -4.72 20.13
C ASN A 156 -10.21 -4.11 19.02
N ALA A 157 -10.80 -3.31 18.13
CA ALA A 157 -10.05 -2.61 17.09
C ALA A 157 -9.13 -1.55 17.70
N SER A 158 -9.61 -0.82 18.70
CA SER A 158 -8.80 0.19 19.39
C SER A 158 -7.64 -0.44 20.17
N GLU A 159 -7.87 -1.56 20.85
CA GLU A 159 -6.81 -2.32 21.53
C GLU A 159 -5.75 -2.80 20.52
N LEU A 160 -6.19 -3.40 19.40
CA LEU A 160 -5.30 -3.88 18.36
C LEU A 160 -4.48 -2.73 17.72
N LEU A 161 -5.12 -1.60 17.46
CA LEU A 161 -4.47 -0.43 16.87
C LEU A 161 -3.49 0.22 17.84
N SER A 162 -3.83 0.33 19.11
CA SER A 162 -2.90 0.89 20.11
C SER A 162 -1.64 0.03 20.24
N PHE A 163 -1.77 -1.29 20.11
CA PHE A 163 -0.63 -2.20 20.09
C PHE A 163 0.22 -2.13 18.82
N LEU A 164 -0.41 -1.80 17.69
CA LEU A 164 0.26 -1.75 16.38
C LEU A 164 0.92 -0.41 16.07
N LEU A 165 0.31 0.69 16.50
CA LEU A 165 0.62 2.04 16.03
C LEU A 165 1.18 2.95 17.13
N ASP A 166 1.28 2.47 18.37
CA ASP A 166 1.73 3.25 19.52
C ASP A 166 1.03 4.64 19.57
N GLU A 167 1.80 5.73 19.67
CA GLU A 167 1.28 7.11 19.74
C GLU A 167 0.67 7.61 18.41
N ASP A 168 0.94 6.94 17.29
CA ASP A 168 0.46 7.33 15.95
C ASP A 168 -0.95 6.80 15.62
N ALA A 169 -1.54 5.97 16.49
CA ALA A 169 -2.84 5.34 16.27
C ALA A 169 -3.94 6.36 15.93
N GLU A 170 -4.02 7.47 16.67
CA GLU A 170 -5.03 8.51 16.44
C GLU A 170 -4.83 9.25 15.11
N HIS A 171 -3.58 9.54 14.75
CA HIS A 171 -3.26 10.24 13.50
C HIS A 171 -3.59 9.38 12.28
N VAL A 172 -3.20 8.11 12.30
CA VAL A 172 -3.47 7.15 11.22
C VAL A 172 -4.98 6.90 11.07
N LEU A 173 -5.69 6.76 12.18
CA LEU A 173 -7.15 6.60 12.16
C LEU A 173 -7.85 7.84 11.62
N ALA A 174 -7.42 9.03 12.00
CA ALA A 174 -7.98 10.28 11.51
C ALA A 174 -7.77 10.44 10.00
N ALA A 175 -6.57 10.11 9.50
CA ALA A 175 -6.26 10.13 8.08
C ALA A 175 -7.06 9.08 7.29
N ALA A 176 -7.17 7.86 7.83
CA ALA A 176 -7.93 6.77 7.19
C ALA A 176 -9.46 6.97 7.25
N ALA A 177 -9.96 7.73 8.24
CA ALA A 177 -11.39 8.05 8.40
C ALA A 177 -11.83 9.29 7.61
N ALA A 178 -10.90 10.02 6.97
CA ALA A 178 -11.24 11.21 6.19
C ALA A 178 -12.32 10.88 5.14
N PRO A 179 -13.37 11.73 5.01
CA PRO A 179 -14.40 11.50 4.02
C PRO A 179 -13.80 11.52 2.61
N ARG A 180 -14.29 10.61 1.76
CA ARG A 180 -13.93 10.61 0.34
C ARG A 180 -14.33 11.96 -0.25
N PRO A 181 -13.50 12.57 -1.12
CA PRO A 181 -14.02 13.64 -1.96
C PRO A 181 -15.17 13.03 -2.78
N GLU A 182 -16.33 13.66 -2.71
CA GLU A 182 -17.48 13.27 -3.53
C GLU A 182 -17.07 13.36 -5.01
N LEU A 183 -17.26 12.24 -5.74
CA LEU A 183 -17.04 12.16 -7.18
C LEU A 183 -18.17 12.86 -7.94
#